data_b3cda37349b403e25e03f937b7ad6215
#
_entry.id   b3cda37349b403e25e03f937b7ad6215
#
_cell.length_a   1.000
_cell.length_b   1.000
_cell.length_c   1.000
_cell.angle_alpha   90.00
_cell.angle_beta   90.00
_cell.angle_gamma   90.00
#
_symmetry.space_group_name_H-M   'P 1'
#
loop_
_entity.id
_entity.type
_entity.pdbx_description
1 polymer ?
#
loop_
_entity_poly.entity_id
_entity_poly.type
_entity_poly.pdbx_seq_one_letter_code
_entity_poly.pdbx_strand_id
1 'polypeptide(L)'
;MKQIIYAVLVFFCSFSLAACVVVEKYEFNVVDPDDAELVRSVELGNNILASFRDEDFGRLKKNIPGPFQTKMTEKDFRTSCDNWRGTLGKIRDYDYVLELETPAVRNLIWRVEFERDTTDGDKVEQDMLFRLVTGNVDDETCVLSCGFL
;
A
#
# COMPACT_ATOMS: atom_id res chain seq x y z
N MET A 1 17.25 58.36 -8.28
CA MET A 1 16.26 57.55 -7.53
C MET A 1 15.63 56.42 -8.36
N LYS A 2 15.35 56.55 -9.65
CA LYS A 2 14.74 55.50 -10.47
C LYS A 2 15.65 54.27 -10.71
N GLN A 3 16.96 54.43 -10.78
CA GLN A 3 17.90 53.33 -11.01
C GLN A 3 18.11 52.38 -9.82
N ILE A 4 17.92 52.87 -8.58
CA ILE A 4 18.08 52.06 -7.37
C ILE A 4 16.89 51.09 -7.21
N ILE A 5 15.71 51.52 -7.66
CA ILE A 5 14.49 50.70 -7.56
C ILE A 5 14.58 49.44 -8.48
N TYR A 6 15.18 49.63 -9.67
CA TYR A 6 15.37 48.50 -10.61
C TYR A 6 16.40 47.48 -10.11
N ALA A 7 17.45 47.91 -9.43
CA ALA A 7 18.45 47.00 -8.88
C ALA A 7 17.91 46.14 -7.73
N VAL A 8 17.01 46.71 -6.91
CA VAL A 8 16.36 45.97 -5.81
C VAL A 8 15.34 44.99 -6.34
N LEU A 9 14.62 45.34 -7.40
CA LEU A 9 13.60 44.44 -7.98
C LEU A 9 14.23 43.25 -8.73
N VAL A 10 15.38 43.42 -9.38
CA VAL A 10 16.13 42.34 -10.04
C VAL A 10 16.77 41.40 -8.99
N PHE A 11 17.20 41.94 -7.84
CA PHE A 11 17.78 41.13 -6.78
C PHE A 11 16.74 40.29 -6.05
N PHE A 12 15.50 40.76 -5.94
CA PHE A 12 14.40 39.98 -5.35
C PHE A 12 13.89 38.87 -6.25
N CYS A 13 13.93 39.05 -7.59
CA CYS A 13 13.54 38.01 -8.51
C CYS A 13 14.58 36.86 -8.64
N SER A 14 15.86 37.13 -8.31
CA SER A 14 16.91 36.13 -8.41
C SER A 14 16.93 35.14 -7.20
N PHE A 15 16.24 35.46 -6.12
CA PHE A 15 16.21 34.61 -4.93
C PHE A 15 15.06 33.60 -4.91
N SER A 16 14.14 33.68 -5.89
CA SER A 16 12.93 32.84 -5.91
C SER A 16 13.09 31.51 -6.69
N LEU A 17 14.26 31.22 -7.23
CA LEU A 17 14.47 30.04 -8.10
C LEU A 17 15.32 28.92 -7.48
N ALA A 18 15.64 29.01 -6.20
CA ALA A 18 16.36 27.94 -5.50
C ALA A 18 15.50 27.28 -4.41
N ALA A 19 14.20 27.12 -4.64
CA ALA A 19 13.45 26.08 -3.97
C ALA A 19 13.81 24.75 -4.66
N CYS A 20 15.00 24.24 -4.37
CA CYS A 20 15.24 22.82 -4.52
C CYS A 20 14.19 22.14 -3.66
N VAL A 21 13.17 21.59 -4.30
CA VAL A 21 12.33 20.56 -3.68
C VAL A 21 13.30 19.43 -3.42
N VAL A 22 13.82 19.36 -2.21
CA VAL A 22 14.45 18.16 -1.70
C VAL A 22 13.28 17.18 -1.60
N VAL A 23 13.11 16.35 -2.63
CA VAL A 23 12.30 15.16 -2.53
C VAL A 23 13.07 14.28 -1.55
N GLU A 24 12.74 14.40 -0.26
CA GLU A 24 13.17 13.41 0.70
C GLU A 24 12.70 12.07 0.15
N LYS A 25 13.67 11.26 -0.24
CA LYS A 25 13.42 9.88 -0.60
C LYS A 25 12.92 9.23 0.69
N TYR A 26 11.61 9.05 0.79
CA TYR A 26 11.04 8.29 1.90
C TYR A 26 11.69 6.91 1.85
N GLU A 27 12.58 6.64 2.79
CA GLU A 27 13.01 5.29 3.04
C GLU A 27 11.78 4.57 3.61
N PHE A 28 11.20 3.67 2.83
CA PHE A 28 10.15 2.79 3.32
C PHE A 28 10.68 2.06 4.54
N ASN A 29 9.86 1.94 5.58
CA ASN A 29 10.27 1.30 6.82
C ASN A 29 10.79 -0.10 6.51
N VAL A 30 12.07 -0.30 6.81
CA VAL A 30 12.70 -1.61 6.74
C VAL A 30 12.04 -2.46 7.81
N VAL A 31 11.51 -3.61 7.42
CA VAL A 31 10.99 -4.60 8.38
C VAL A 31 12.12 -5.00 9.30
N ASP A 32 11.96 -4.78 10.61
CA ASP A 32 12.93 -5.24 11.59
C ASP A 32 12.96 -6.78 11.58
N PRO A 33 14.07 -7.40 11.16
CA PRO A 33 14.17 -8.86 11.09
C PRO A 33 14.12 -9.54 12.46
N ASP A 34 14.40 -8.80 13.53
CA ASP A 34 14.37 -9.31 14.90
C ASP A 34 12.93 -9.29 15.48
N ASP A 35 12.00 -8.54 14.87
CA ASP A 35 10.58 -8.59 15.20
C ASP A 35 9.87 -9.71 14.40
N ALA A 36 9.90 -10.92 14.94
CA ALA A 36 9.32 -12.10 14.29
C ALA A 36 7.81 -11.96 14.02
N GLU A 37 7.07 -11.20 14.86
CA GLU A 37 5.65 -10.97 14.68
C GLU A 37 5.39 -9.99 13.54
N LEU A 38 6.19 -8.92 13.41
CA LEU A 38 6.12 -8.00 12.29
C LEU A 38 6.45 -8.73 10.97
N VAL A 39 7.54 -9.49 10.95
CA VAL A 39 7.93 -10.31 9.78
C VAL A 39 6.77 -11.21 9.34
N ARG A 40 6.16 -11.93 10.31
CA ARG A 40 5.01 -12.80 10.03
C ARG A 40 3.81 -12.05 9.50
N SER A 41 3.49 -10.88 10.06
CA SER A 41 2.38 -10.04 9.64
C SER A 41 2.59 -9.48 8.22
N VAL A 42 3.81 -9.08 7.89
CA VAL A 42 4.17 -8.63 6.54
C VAL A 42 4.07 -9.78 5.52
N GLU A 43 4.52 -10.99 5.87
CA GLU A 43 4.34 -12.18 5.02
C GLU A 43 2.86 -12.48 4.75
N LEU A 44 1.99 -12.36 5.77
CA LEU A 44 0.55 -12.52 5.59
C LEU A 44 -0.02 -11.52 4.60
N GLY A 45 0.32 -10.23 4.73
CA GLY A 45 -0.11 -9.18 3.81
C GLY A 45 0.36 -9.43 2.38
N ASN A 46 1.63 -9.77 2.20
CA ASN A 46 2.19 -10.10 0.89
C ASN A 46 1.48 -11.32 0.26
N ASN A 47 1.16 -12.35 1.04
CA ASN A 47 0.43 -13.51 0.56
C ASN A 47 -1.01 -13.19 0.16
N ILE A 48 -1.68 -12.28 0.90
CA ILE A 48 -3.02 -11.80 0.53
C ILE A 48 -2.96 -11.06 -0.80
N LEU A 49 -2.10 -10.07 -0.92
CA LEU A 49 -1.98 -9.24 -2.14
C LEU A 49 -1.56 -10.09 -3.35
N ALA A 50 -0.60 -11.00 -3.18
CA ALA A 50 -0.22 -11.95 -4.22
C ALA A 50 -1.39 -12.85 -4.66
N SER A 51 -2.21 -13.31 -3.71
CA SER A 51 -3.37 -14.14 -4.03
C SER A 51 -4.41 -13.38 -4.85
N PHE A 52 -4.65 -12.10 -4.55
CA PHE A 52 -5.54 -11.26 -5.33
C PHE A 52 -4.96 -10.89 -6.70
N ARG A 53 -3.65 -10.59 -6.77
CA ARG A 53 -2.97 -10.31 -8.04
C ARG A 53 -3.05 -11.50 -9.01
N ASP A 54 -2.80 -12.69 -8.48
CA ASP A 54 -2.74 -13.93 -9.27
C ASP A 54 -4.11 -14.63 -9.35
N GLU A 55 -5.15 -14.10 -8.69
CA GLU A 55 -6.51 -14.64 -8.56
C GLU A 55 -6.55 -16.08 -8.03
N ASP A 56 -5.63 -16.40 -7.12
CA ASP A 56 -5.43 -17.73 -6.56
C ASP A 56 -6.07 -17.86 -5.16
N PHE A 57 -7.32 -18.35 -5.14
CA PHE A 57 -8.02 -18.62 -3.88
C PHE A 57 -7.37 -19.75 -3.06
N GLY A 58 -6.77 -20.74 -3.73
CA GLY A 58 -6.07 -21.82 -3.05
C GLY A 58 -4.89 -21.33 -2.24
N ARG A 59 -4.10 -20.40 -2.82
CA ARG A 59 -3.01 -19.71 -2.14
C ARG A 59 -3.51 -18.90 -0.94
N LEU A 60 -4.60 -18.14 -1.12
CA LEU A 60 -5.21 -17.38 -0.04
C LEU A 60 -5.56 -18.28 1.14
N LYS A 61 -6.29 -19.36 0.89
CA LYS A 61 -6.70 -20.31 1.93
C LYS A 61 -5.53 -20.99 2.63
N LYS A 62 -4.48 -21.32 1.90
CA LYS A 62 -3.32 -22.03 2.45
C LYS A 62 -2.49 -21.15 3.40
N ASN A 63 -2.43 -19.84 3.13
CA ASN A 63 -1.47 -18.96 3.78
C ASN A 63 -2.09 -18.01 4.82
N ILE A 64 -3.42 -18.00 4.97
CA ILE A 64 -4.09 -17.15 5.95
C ILE A 64 -4.69 -18.00 7.05
N PRO A 65 -4.08 -18.01 8.26
CA PRO A 65 -4.60 -18.73 9.40
C PRO A 65 -5.80 -18.04 10.05
N GLY A 66 -6.52 -18.80 10.84
CA GLY A 66 -7.52 -18.31 11.78
C GLY A 66 -8.91 -18.01 11.19
N PRO A 67 -9.68 -17.14 11.86
CA PRO A 67 -11.11 -16.93 11.54
C PRO A 67 -11.36 -16.38 10.13
N PHE A 68 -10.43 -15.67 9.54
CA PHE A 68 -10.56 -15.11 8.20
C PHE A 68 -10.62 -16.22 7.13
N GLN A 69 -9.84 -17.30 7.32
CA GLN A 69 -9.81 -18.45 6.41
C GLN A 69 -11.19 -19.12 6.26
N THR A 70 -11.98 -19.15 7.35
CA THR A 70 -13.29 -19.81 7.35
C THR A 70 -14.43 -18.90 6.87
N LYS A 71 -14.25 -17.57 6.97
CA LYS A 71 -15.29 -16.61 6.60
C LYS A 71 -15.30 -16.28 5.12
N MET A 72 -14.14 -16.31 4.43
CA MET A 72 -14.06 -15.99 3.01
C MET A 72 -14.35 -17.21 2.17
N THR A 73 -15.41 -17.18 1.38
CA THR A 73 -15.70 -18.20 0.37
C THR A 73 -15.00 -17.89 -0.95
N GLU A 74 -14.82 -18.91 -1.82
CA GLU A 74 -14.26 -18.69 -3.15
C GLU A 74 -15.12 -17.70 -3.98
N LYS A 75 -16.44 -17.75 -3.81
CA LYS A 75 -17.35 -16.82 -4.47
C LYS A 75 -17.09 -15.37 -4.04
N ASP A 76 -16.91 -15.12 -2.73
CA ASP A 76 -16.64 -13.77 -2.20
C ASP A 76 -15.29 -13.28 -2.69
N PHE A 77 -14.28 -14.14 -2.72
CA PHE A 77 -12.96 -13.82 -3.25
C PHE A 77 -13.01 -13.41 -4.73
N ARG A 78 -13.67 -14.23 -5.58
CA ARG A 78 -13.83 -13.91 -7.01
C ARG A 78 -14.61 -12.62 -7.23
N THR A 79 -15.69 -12.42 -6.46
CA THR A 79 -16.46 -11.15 -6.51
C THR A 79 -15.57 -9.95 -6.17
N SER A 80 -14.68 -10.09 -5.17
CA SER A 80 -13.74 -9.03 -4.81
C SER A 80 -12.72 -8.78 -5.92
N CYS A 81 -12.16 -9.83 -6.54
CA CYS A 81 -11.26 -9.70 -7.69
C CYS A 81 -11.92 -8.97 -8.86
N ASP A 82 -13.16 -9.34 -9.21
CA ASP A 82 -13.91 -8.71 -10.30
C ASP A 82 -14.21 -7.23 -10.01
N ASN A 83 -14.61 -6.91 -8.78
CA ASN A 83 -14.88 -5.53 -8.36
C ASN A 83 -13.60 -4.67 -8.41
N TRP A 84 -12.47 -5.18 -7.92
CA TRP A 84 -11.21 -4.44 -7.96
C TRP A 84 -10.74 -4.25 -9.40
N ARG A 85 -10.80 -5.31 -10.22
CA ARG A 85 -10.44 -5.22 -11.63
C ARG A 85 -11.33 -4.21 -12.38
N GLY A 86 -12.62 -4.20 -12.11
CA GLY A 86 -13.56 -3.26 -12.75
C GLY A 86 -13.37 -1.81 -12.32
N THR A 87 -12.98 -1.56 -11.06
CA THR A 87 -12.90 -0.22 -10.49
C THR A 87 -11.48 0.34 -10.55
N LEU A 88 -10.48 -0.47 -10.13
CA LEU A 88 -9.11 -0.04 -9.96
C LEU A 88 -8.20 -0.52 -11.11
N GLY A 89 -8.52 -1.66 -11.71
CA GLY A 89 -7.67 -2.34 -12.68
C GLY A 89 -7.00 -3.59 -12.09
N LYS A 90 -5.91 -4.03 -12.70
CA LYS A 90 -5.12 -5.17 -12.24
C LYS A 90 -4.03 -4.70 -11.29
N ILE A 91 -3.78 -5.44 -10.22
CA ILE A 91 -2.62 -5.22 -9.36
C ILE A 91 -1.37 -5.51 -10.19
N ARG A 92 -0.49 -4.50 -10.30
CA ARG A 92 0.81 -4.58 -10.96
C ARG A 92 1.91 -4.92 -9.96
N ASP A 93 1.97 -4.13 -8.88
CA ASP A 93 2.98 -4.28 -7.85
C ASP A 93 2.45 -3.83 -6.48
N TYR A 94 3.17 -4.14 -5.42
CA TYR A 94 2.84 -3.70 -4.07
C TYR A 94 4.08 -3.69 -3.18
N ASP A 95 4.19 -2.65 -2.34
CA ASP A 95 5.28 -2.45 -1.38
C ASP A 95 4.74 -2.21 0.03
N TYR A 96 5.34 -2.87 1.01
CA TYR A 96 5.10 -2.55 2.41
C TYR A 96 5.63 -1.14 2.72
N VAL A 97 4.80 -0.32 3.38
CA VAL A 97 5.11 1.09 3.64
C VAL A 97 5.44 1.32 5.10
N LEU A 98 4.53 0.94 6.00
CA LEU A 98 4.68 1.21 7.42
C LEU A 98 3.75 0.35 8.28
N GLU A 99 4.06 0.32 9.57
CA GLU A 99 3.19 -0.17 10.62
C GLU A 99 2.71 0.98 11.51
N LEU A 100 1.44 0.89 11.92
CA LEU A 100 0.87 1.70 12.99
C LEU A 100 0.60 0.76 14.15
N GLU A 101 1.54 0.68 15.07
CA GLU A 101 1.43 -0.18 16.24
C GLU A 101 0.38 0.35 17.21
N THR A 102 -0.45 -0.55 17.71
CA THR A 102 -1.41 -0.28 18.79
C THR A 102 -1.31 -1.41 19.83
N PRO A 103 -1.72 -1.19 21.09
CA PRO A 103 -1.47 -2.16 22.17
C PRO A 103 -2.04 -3.57 21.97
N ALA A 104 -3.04 -3.73 21.10
CA ALA A 104 -3.75 -5.01 20.92
C ALA A 104 -3.68 -5.57 19.50
N VAL A 105 -3.36 -4.75 18.53
CA VAL A 105 -3.35 -5.14 17.11
C VAL A 105 -2.28 -4.36 16.36
N ARG A 106 -1.78 -4.95 15.27
CA ARG A 106 -0.89 -4.27 14.32
C ARG A 106 -1.70 -3.83 13.10
N ASN A 107 -1.46 -2.61 12.66
CA ASN A 107 -2.03 -2.08 11.42
C ASN A 107 -0.91 -1.87 10.42
N LEU A 108 -0.85 -2.71 9.42
CA LEU A 108 0.18 -2.66 8.40
C LEU A 108 -0.38 -2.05 7.11
N ILE A 109 0.42 -1.24 6.46
CA ILE A 109 0.01 -0.49 5.25
C ILE A 109 0.94 -0.85 4.09
N TRP A 110 0.33 -1.14 2.94
CA TRP A 110 1.00 -1.31 1.66
C TRP A 110 0.55 -0.22 0.69
N ARG A 111 1.46 0.21 -0.16
CA ARG A 111 1.13 0.87 -1.42
C ARG A 111 0.91 -0.22 -2.45
N VAL A 112 -0.21 -0.17 -3.14
CA VAL A 112 -0.58 -1.12 -4.20
C VAL A 112 -0.76 -0.36 -5.48
N GLU A 113 0.01 -0.71 -6.50
CA GLU A 113 -0.04 -0.13 -7.84
C GLU A 113 -1.03 -0.90 -8.70
N PHE A 114 -1.98 -0.18 -9.29
CA PHE A 114 -2.96 -0.73 -10.23
C PHE A 114 -2.73 -0.18 -11.63
N GLU A 115 -2.95 -1.02 -12.62
CA GLU A 115 -2.95 -0.65 -14.02
C GLU A 115 -4.30 -0.99 -14.66
N ARG A 116 -4.88 -0.04 -15.40
CA ARG A 116 -6.12 -0.21 -16.15
C ARG A 116 -5.98 0.33 -17.56
N ASP A 117 -6.44 -0.44 -18.55
CA ASP A 117 -6.58 0.03 -19.92
C ASP A 117 -7.80 0.96 -20.03
N THR A 118 -7.64 2.10 -20.70
CA THR A 118 -8.74 2.99 -21.03
C THR A 118 -9.42 2.57 -22.34
N THR A 119 -10.60 3.13 -22.60
CA THR A 119 -11.32 2.91 -23.87
C THR A 119 -10.55 3.39 -25.09
N ASP A 120 -9.63 4.34 -24.91
CA ASP A 120 -8.82 4.93 -25.99
C ASP A 120 -7.49 4.17 -26.20
N GLY A 121 -7.27 3.10 -25.42
CA GLY A 121 -6.08 2.25 -25.51
C GLY A 121 -4.89 2.74 -24.70
N ASP A 122 -5.05 3.83 -23.95
CA ASP A 122 -4.04 4.30 -23.01
C ASP A 122 -4.07 3.50 -21.72
N LYS A 123 -2.94 3.47 -21.02
CA LYS A 123 -2.86 2.88 -19.69
C LYS A 123 -2.92 3.95 -18.63
N VAL A 124 -3.74 3.70 -17.62
CA VAL A 124 -3.81 4.53 -16.42
C VAL A 124 -3.28 3.73 -15.24
N GLU A 125 -2.27 4.30 -14.58
CA GLU A 125 -1.72 3.78 -13.33
C GLU A 125 -2.28 4.57 -12.17
N GLN A 126 -2.59 3.89 -11.07
CA GLN A 126 -3.04 4.52 -9.84
C GLN A 126 -2.56 3.74 -8.63
N ASP A 127 -2.24 4.46 -7.56
CA ASP A 127 -1.83 3.89 -6.29
C ASP A 127 -2.98 3.93 -5.29
N MET A 128 -3.12 2.85 -4.53
CA MET A 128 -4.04 2.74 -3.42
C MET A 128 -3.31 2.25 -2.17
N LEU A 129 -3.80 2.64 -1.01
CA LEU A 129 -3.31 2.10 0.25
C LEU A 129 -4.15 0.90 0.65
N PHE A 130 -3.48 -0.23 0.85
CA PHE A 130 -4.07 -1.42 1.42
C PHE A 130 -3.69 -1.54 2.88
N ARG A 131 -4.67 -1.76 3.75
CA ARG A 131 -4.47 -1.97 5.18
C ARG A 131 -4.74 -3.41 5.54
N LEU A 132 -3.82 -4.00 6.33
CA LEU A 132 -3.99 -5.26 7.00
C LEU A 132 -3.98 -5.02 8.51
N VAL A 133 -4.93 -5.62 9.22
CA VAL A 133 -4.94 -5.65 10.69
C VAL A 133 -4.67 -7.07 11.12
N THR A 134 -3.61 -7.27 11.91
CA THR A 134 -3.28 -8.54 12.53
C THR A 134 -3.34 -8.45 14.04
N GLY A 135 -3.48 -9.60 14.68
CA GLY A 135 -3.44 -9.75 16.12
C GLY A 135 -3.20 -11.20 16.48
N ASN A 136 -2.88 -11.46 17.74
CA ASN A 136 -2.64 -12.82 18.24
C ASN A 136 -3.92 -13.45 18.77
N VAL A 137 -4.22 -14.65 18.29
CA VAL A 137 -5.32 -15.50 18.77
C VAL A 137 -4.72 -16.87 19.06
N ASP A 138 -4.79 -17.32 20.30
CA ASP A 138 -4.21 -18.59 20.77
C ASP A 138 -2.72 -18.73 20.41
N ASP A 139 -1.93 -17.66 20.61
CA ASP A 139 -0.50 -17.54 20.29
C ASP A 139 -0.15 -17.65 18.78
N GLU A 140 -1.15 -17.56 17.93
CA GLU A 140 -0.96 -17.51 16.47
C GLU A 140 -1.31 -16.13 15.91
N THR A 141 -0.42 -15.56 15.06
CA THR A 141 -0.68 -14.32 14.36
C THR A 141 -1.77 -14.54 13.31
N CYS A 142 -2.91 -13.89 13.49
CA CYS A 142 -4.10 -14.03 12.65
C CYS A 142 -4.48 -12.73 11.96
N VAL A 143 -5.10 -12.86 10.79
CA VAL A 143 -5.73 -11.73 10.09
C VAL A 143 -7.09 -11.45 10.73
N LEU A 144 -7.27 -10.23 11.22
CA LEU A 144 -8.52 -9.74 11.79
C LEU A 144 -9.35 -9.00 10.75
N SER A 145 -8.73 -8.17 9.93
CA SER A 145 -9.37 -7.48 8.80
C SER A 145 -8.35 -7.04 7.76
N CYS A 146 -8.80 -6.85 6.52
CA CYS A 146 -8.00 -6.22 5.47
C CYS A 146 -8.90 -5.49 4.47
N GLY A 147 -8.33 -4.50 3.76
CA GLY A 147 -9.03 -3.76 2.71
C GLY A 147 -8.28 -2.51 2.26
N PHE A 148 -8.79 -1.89 1.19
CA PHE A 148 -8.28 -0.60 0.74
C PHE A 148 -8.85 0.54 1.58
N LEU A 149 -8.03 1.61 1.73
CA LEU A 149 -8.38 2.85 2.43
C LEU A 149 -8.92 3.88 1.45
#